data_8d23e92f581a09844a6a5ff7b9c5dfef
#
_entry.id   8d23e92f581a09844a6a5ff7b9c5dfef
#
_cell.length_a   1.000
_cell.length_b   1.000
_cell.length_c   1.000
_cell.angle_alpha   90.00
_cell.angle_beta   90.00
_cell.angle_gamma   90.00
#
_symmetry.space_group_name_H-M   'P 1'
#
loop_
_entity.id
_entity.type
_entity.pdbx_description
1 polymer ?
#
loop_
_entity_poly.entity_id
_entity_poly.type
_entity_poly.pdbx_seq_one_letter_code
_entity_poly.pdbx_strand_id
1 'polypeptide(L)'
;MLDIKFVRENPDAIDTAMANRQTSWDREKFFELDDERRAVITEVEELQATRNAESKKIGALMKEGKKDEAEAAKEAVRAVNEKIDGLAERRTALEQEQYDFMAHLPNIPCEATPYGKDEDENIERRRWGTPREFDFDFKPHWDLGTDLDILDFERGNKLSGSRFTVLGGAGARLERALINFFLDTHTSRGFKEWWPPIVVKRQTMFGTGQLPKFEDDAYHVSGDNFLIPTAEVVLTNLHAGEVLDADTLPRRYTAFTPCFREEAGSAGRDTRGIIRQHEFDKVEMVKFAKPEESDEELESMTAEAEFLLQQLGLPYRVISLCTGDLGFSARQTYDIEVWLPSYNAYKEISSCSNCGDFQARRANIKYRDPENFKGSRYLHTLNGSGLPAGRSMAAILENYQNADGTITIPEVLRPYMGGLEKIEPVA
;
A
#
# COMPACT_ATOMS: atom_id res chain seq x y z
N MET A 1 -5.18 3.91 8.95
CA MET A 1 -5.88 5.07 9.57
C MET A 1 -5.27 5.35 10.92
N LEU A 2 -5.11 6.61 11.29
CA LEU A 2 -4.58 6.97 12.61
C LEU A 2 -5.56 6.56 13.74
N ASP A 3 -5.02 6.38 14.95
CA ASP A 3 -5.84 6.19 16.15
C ASP A 3 -6.54 7.50 16.51
N ILE A 4 -7.86 7.53 16.50
CA ILE A 4 -8.64 8.74 16.80
C ILE A 4 -8.39 9.28 18.21
N LYS A 5 -8.10 8.40 19.17
CA LYS A 5 -7.75 8.79 20.53
C LYS A 5 -6.41 9.50 20.55
N PHE A 6 -5.43 8.97 19.81
CA PHE A 6 -4.13 9.60 19.67
C PHE A 6 -4.24 10.99 19.03
N VAL A 7 -5.02 11.13 17.94
CA VAL A 7 -5.25 12.41 17.26
C VAL A 7 -5.85 13.44 18.20
N ARG A 8 -6.86 13.05 19.00
CA ARG A 8 -7.49 13.91 19.99
C ARG A 8 -6.55 14.37 21.10
N GLU A 9 -5.74 13.44 21.62
CA GLU A 9 -4.87 13.70 22.77
C GLU A 9 -3.57 14.40 22.36
N ASN A 10 -3.17 14.32 21.09
CA ASN A 10 -1.88 14.85 20.60
C ASN A 10 -2.04 15.69 19.32
N PRO A 11 -2.92 16.71 19.28
CA PRO A 11 -3.17 17.46 18.05
C PRO A 11 -1.92 18.21 17.53
N ASP A 12 -1.06 18.70 18.41
CA ASP A 12 0.17 19.38 18.03
C ASP A 12 1.19 18.44 17.35
N ALA A 13 1.19 17.16 17.73
CA ALA A 13 1.99 16.15 17.04
C ALA A 13 1.44 15.87 15.63
N ILE A 14 0.11 15.93 15.46
CA ILE A 14 -0.52 15.81 14.14
C ILE A 14 -0.18 17.05 13.28
N ASP A 15 -0.27 18.26 13.83
CA ASP A 15 0.12 19.50 13.13
C ASP A 15 1.56 19.39 12.60
N THR A 16 2.48 18.95 13.46
CA THR A 16 3.89 18.75 13.11
C THR A 16 4.06 17.68 12.02
N ALA A 17 3.40 16.54 12.17
CA ALA A 17 3.49 15.45 11.21
C ALA A 17 2.95 15.85 9.83
N MET A 18 1.82 16.57 9.77
CA MET A 18 1.24 17.05 8.53
C MET A 18 2.14 18.11 7.87
N ALA A 19 2.67 19.05 8.65
CA ALA A 19 3.62 20.04 8.14
C ALA A 19 4.88 19.38 7.57
N ASN A 20 5.44 18.38 8.25
CA ASN A 20 6.60 17.63 7.78
C ASN A 20 6.32 16.87 6.48
N ARG A 21 5.08 16.42 6.25
CA ARG A 21 4.62 15.76 5.01
C ARG A 21 4.17 16.76 3.93
N GLN A 22 4.47 18.06 4.07
CA GLN A 22 4.07 19.11 3.13
C GLN A 22 2.55 19.14 2.87
N THR A 23 1.75 18.83 3.89
CA THR A 23 0.30 18.82 3.84
C THR A 23 -0.30 19.49 5.08
N SER A 24 -1.60 19.56 5.16
CA SER A 24 -2.33 20.11 6.30
C SER A 24 -3.55 19.26 6.61
N TRP A 25 -4.12 19.48 7.77
CA TRP A 25 -5.41 18.93 8.17
C TRP A 25 -6.27 20.03 8.79
N ASP A 26 -7.57 19.84 8.79
CA ASP A 26 -8.50 20.76 9.42
C ASP A 26 -8.72 20.36 10.90
N ARG A 27 -7.86 20.89 11.76
CA ARG A 27 -7.88 20.62 13.21
C ARG A 27 -9.20 21.08 13.83
N GLU A 28 -9.73 22.25 13.43
CA GLU A 28 -10.97 22.78 13.96
C GLU A 28 -12.16 21.87 13.63
N LYS A 29 -12.23 21.43 12.36
CA LYS A 29 -13.25 20.50 11.89
C LYS A 29 -13.19 19.15 12.60
N PHE A 30 -11.99 18.62 12.86
CA PHE A 30 -11.83 17.39 13.64
C PHE A 30 -12.46 17.52 15.04
N PHE A 31 -12.14 18.59 15.77
CA PHE A 31 -12.67 18.79 17.12
C PHE A 31 -14.16 19.08 17.12
N GLU A 32 -14.67 19.84 16.16
CA GLU A 32 -16.11 20.07 15.98
C GLU A 32 -16.87 18.72 15.87
N LEU A 33 -16.41 17.83 14.99
CA LEU A 33 -17.00 16.49 14.78
C LEU A 33 -16.87 15.61 16.03
N ASP A 34 -15.69 15.59 16.65
CA ASP A 34 -15.41 14.74 17.81
C ASP A 34 -16.21 15.17 19.05
N ASP A 35 -16.29 16.47 19.32
CA ASP A 35 -17.02 17.03 20.46
C ASP A 35 -18.55 16.85 20.28
N GLU A 36 -19.08 17.12 19.07
CA GLU A 36 -20.51 16.88 18.80
C GLU A 36 -20.85 15.38 18.94
N ARG A 37 -20.03 14.50 18.35
CA ARG A 37 -20.25 13.05 18.48
C ARG A 37 -20.25 12.59 19.94
N ARG A 38 -19.31 13.09 20.75
CA ARG A 38 -19.21 12.74 22.17
C ARG A 38 -20.40 13.27 22.97
N ALA A 39 -20.85 14.50 22.67
CA ALA A 39 -22.03 15.09 23.28
C ALA A 39 -23.27 14.24 23.00
N VAL A 40 -23.49 13.86 21.73
CA VAL A 40 -24.61 13.00 21.32
C VAL A 40 -24.56 11.63 22.01
N ILE A 41 -23.39 11.00 22.13
CA ILE A 41 -23.22 9.73 22.85
C ILE A 41 -23.63 9.89 24.31
N THR A 42 -23.16 10.93 25.01
CA THR A 42 -23.46 11.19 26.41
C THR A 42 -24.96 11.41 26.61
N GLU A 43 -25.60 12.23 25.74
CA GLU A 43 -27.04 12.48 25.80
C GLU A 43 -27.87 11.19 25.59
N VAL A 44 -27.46 10.33 24.64
CA VAL A 44 -28.13 9.03 24.43
C VAL A 44 -27.99 8.13 25.64
N GLU A 45 -26.83 8.08 26.30
CA GLU A 45 -26.61 7.28 27.52
C GLU A 45 -27.48 7.78 28.67
N GLU A 46 -27.58 9.10 28.88
CA GLU A 46 -28.45 9.72 29.90
C GLU A 46 -29.93 9.44 29.63
N LEU A 47 -30.38 9.57 28.40
CA LEU A 47 -31.76 9.26 28.01
C LEU A 47 -32.08 7.77 28.17
N GLN A 48 -31.14 6.88 27.84
CA GLN A 48 -31.30 5.44 28.10
C GLN A 48 -31.42 5.11 29.59
N ALA A 49 -30.62 5.75 30.43
CA ALA A 49 -30.71 5.61 31.88
C ALA A 49 -32.08 6.08 32.40
N THR A 50 -32.54 7.24 31.94
CA THR A 50 -33.86 7.81 32.24
C THR A 50 -34.99 6.87 31.80
N ARG A 51 -34.96 6.37 30.57
CA ARG A 51 -35.92 5.40 30.05
C ARG A 51 -36.01 4.15 30.91
N ASN A 52 -34.84 3.61 31.32
CA ASN A 52 -34.80 2.41 32.13
C ASN A 52 -35.37 2.63 33.54
N ALA A 53 -35.13 3.82 34.12
CA ALA A 53 -35.71 4.20 35.41
C ALA A 53 -37.25 4.36 35.36
N GLU A 54 -37.76 5.10 34.35
CA GLU A 54 -39.19 5.29 34.15
C GLU A 54 -39.92 3.97 33.80
N SER A 55 -39.28 3.08 33.02
CA SER A 55 -39.84 1.75 32.72
C SER A 55 -40.01 0.89 33.96
N LYS A 56 -39.10 0.97 34.94
CA LYS A 56 -39.22 0.28 36.24
C LYS A 56 -40.37 0.88 37.06
N LYS A 57 -40.53 2.21 37.03
CA LYS A 57 -41.58 2.92 37.74
C LYS A 57 -42.98 2.56 37.24
N ILE A 58 -43.15 2.41 35.92
CA ILE A 58 -44.42 1.93 35.32
C ILE A 58 -44.83 0.59 35.90
N GLY A 59 -43.85 -0.37 36.02
CA GLY A 59 -44.12 -1.68 36.62
C GLY A 59 -44.60 -1.60 38.09
N ALA A 60 -44.05 -0.67 38.89
CA ALA A 60 -44.47 -0.45 40.28
C ALA A 60 -45.87 0.18 40.36
N LEU A 61 -46.11 1.24 39.58
CA LEU A 61 -47.42 1.94 39.52
C LEU A 61 -48.56 1.01 39.09
N MET A 62 -48.29 0.14 38.12
CA MET A 62 -49.28 -0.85 37.68
C MET A 62 -49.62 -1.86 38.79
N LYS A 63 -48.65 -2.29 39.62
CA LYS A 63 -48.87 -3.16 40.80
C LYS A 63 -49.66 -2.47 41.90
N GLU A 64 -49.49 -1.16 42.07
CA GLU A 64 -50.21 -0.33 43.03
C GLU A 64 -51.62 0.08 42.56
N GLY A 65 -52.00 -0.23 41.30
CA GLY A 65 -53.31 0.12 40.75
C GLY A 65 -53.42 1.56 40.29
N LYS A 66 -52.35 2.36 40.25
CA LYS A 66 -52.29 3.77 39.88
C LYS A 66 -52.22 3.92 38.32
N LYS A 67 -53.32 3.64 37.67
CA LYS A 67 -53.40 3.55 36.21
C LYS A 67 -53.07 4.86 35.49
N ASP A 68 -53.58 6.00 36.01
CA ASP A 68 -53.38 7.32 35.38
C ASP A 68 -51.89 7.77 35.47
N GLU A 69 -51.23 7.52 36.60
CA GLU A 69 -49.82 7.79 36.78
C GLU A 69 -48.95 6.85 35.90
N ALA A 70 -49.37 5.60 35.75
CA ALA A 70 -48.67 4.64 34.87
C ALA A 70 -48.80 5.03 33.39
N GLU A 71 -49.94 5.58 32.95
CA GLU A 71 -50.14 6.06 31.60
C GLU A 71 -49.31 7.31 31.30
N ALA A 72 -49.24 8.25 32.24
CA ALA A 72 -48.36 9.43 32.13
C ALA A 72 -46.87 9.02 32.01
N ALA A 73 -46.46 8.00 32.80
CA ALA A 73 -45.08 7.47 32.72
C ALA A 73 -44.78 6.77 31.38
N LYS A 74 -45.76 6.08 30.80
CA LYS A 74 -45.64 5.49 29.44
C LYS A 74 -45.46 6.55 28.35
N GLU A 75 -46.24 7.64 28.45
CA GLU A 75 -46.09 8.77 27.51
C GLU A 75 -44.69 9.40 27.62
N ALA A 76 -44.18 9.57 28.85
CA ALA A 76 -42.81 10.05 29.07
C ALA A 76 -41.77 9.12 28.47
N VAL A 77 -41.91 7.80 28.64
CA VAL A 77 -41.01 6.80 28.00
C VAL A 77 -41.08 6.87 26.48
N ARG A 78 -42.28 7.07 25.92
CA ARG A 78 -42.44 7.23 24.46
C ARG A 78 -41.71 8.46 23.94
N ALA A 79 -41.85 9.63 24.59
CA ALA A 79 -41.13 10.84 24.19
C ALA A 79 -39.61 10.69 24.33
N VAL A 80 -39.12 9.95 25.34
CA VAL A 80 -37.70 9.62 25.49
C VAL A 80 -37.22 8.73 24.35
N ASN A 81 -37.98 7.71 23.95
CA ASN A 81 -37.63 6.84 22.84
C ASN A 81 -37.54 7.61 21.53
N GLU A 82 -38.50 8.49 21.21
CA GLU A 82 -38.47 9.35 20.00
C GLU A 82 -37.19 10.21 19.95
N LYS A 83 -36.75 10.74 21.11
CA LYS A 83 -35.47 11.49 21.18
C LYS A 83 -34.26 10.59 20.97
N ILE A 84 -34.23 9.40 21.57
CA ILE A 84 -33.14 8.44 21.39
C ILE A 84 -33.01 8.06 19.92
N ASP A 85 -34.14 7.81 19.23
CA ASP A 85 -34.14 7.43 17.81
C ASP A 85 -33.59 8.55 16.92
N GLY A 86 -34.00 9.81 17.14
CA GLY A 86 -33.44 10.96 16.41
C GLY A 86 -31.96 11.20 16.67
N LEU A 87 -31.50 11.02 17.91
CA LEU A 87 -30.08 11.11 18.27
C LEU A 87 -29.25 9.93 17.70
N ALA A 88 -29.84 8.75 17.58
CA ALA A 88 -29.17 7.60 16.96
C ALA A 88 -28.86 7.84 15.48
N GLU A 89 -29.79 8.46 14.74
CA GLU A 89 -29.55 8.89 13.35
C GLU A 89 -28.41 9.93 13.26
N ARG A 90 -28.45 10.95 14.12
CA ARG A 90 -27.39 11.97 14.18
C ARG A 90 -26.04 11.39 14.54
N ARG A 91 -26.01 10.46 15.51
CA ARG A 91 -24.80 9.73 15.88
C ARG A 91 -24.21 8.97 14.71
N THR A 92 -25.03 8.24 13.96
CA THR A 92 -24.59 7.48 12.77
C THR A 92 -23.99 8.41 11.71
N ALA A 93 -24.62 9.56 11.46
CA ALA A 93 -24.12 10.55 10.52
C ALA A 93 -22.74 11.11 10.97
N LEU A 94 -22.60 11.48 12.25
CA LEU A 94 -21.35 11.99 12.80
C LEU A 94 -20.23 10.95 12.81
N GLU A 95 -20.55 9.69 13.10
CA GLU A 95 -19.58 8.59 13.03
C GLU A 95 -19.07 8.39 11.59
N GLN A 96 -19.94 8.54 10.58
CA GLN A 96 -19.54 8.48 9.18
C GLN A 96 -18.70 9.69 8.77
N GLU A 97 -19.14 10.91 9.09
CA GLU A 97 -18.39 12.14 8.79
C GLU A 97 -16.99 12.11 9.40
N GLN A 98 -16.87 11.67 10.66
CA GLN A 98 -15.59 11.52 11.35
C GLN A 98 -14.71 10.42 10.72
N TYR A 99 -15.33 9.30 10.32
CA TYR A 99 -14.63 8.22 9.64
C TYR A 99 -14.06 8.71 8.30
N ASP A 100 -14.85 9.42 7.51
CA ASP A 100 -14.42 9.97 6.23
C ASP A 100 -13.31 11.01 6.41
N PHE A 101 -13.43 11.88 7.41
CA PHE A 101 -12.34 12.81 7.76
C PHE A 101 -11.04 12.08 8.09
N MET A 102 -11.10 11.10 8.98
CA MET A 102 -9.94 10.31 9.40
C MET A 102 -9.33 9.49 8.26
N ALA A 103 -10.14 9.10 7.27
CA ALA A 103 -9.70 8.34 6.11
C ALA A 103 -8.76 9.13 5.18
N HIS A 104 -8.82 10.46 5.22
CA HIS A 104 -7.98 11.36 4.42
C HIS A 104 -6.67 11.78 5.11
N LEU A 105 -6.49 11.46 6.40
CA LEU A 105 -5.25 11.77 7.10
C LEU A 105 -4.16 10.73 6.74
N PRO A 106 -2.98 11.17 6.26
CA PRO A 106 -1.86 10.26 6.03
C PRO A 106 -1.26 9.74 7.34
N ASN A 107 -0.45 8.70 7.23
CA ASN A 107 0.27 8.16 8.38
C ASN A 107 1.32 9.15 8.91
N ILE A 108 1.71 8.99 10.16
CA ILE A 108 2.71 9.80 10.86
C ILE A 108 4.10 9.23 10.58
N PRO A 109 5.07 10.03 10.08
CA PRO A 109 6.45 9.61 9.95
C PRO A 109 7.04 9.18 11.29
N CYS A 110 7.87 8.13 11.31
CA CYS A 110 8.61 7.77 12.51
C CYS A 110 9.86 8.64 12.70
N GLU A 111 10.47 8.58 13.87
CA GLU A 111 11.67 9.36 14.21
C GLU A 111 12.87 9.06 13.30
N ALA A 112 12.98 7.83 12.78
CA ALA A 112 14.04 7.42 11.87
C ALA A 112 13.87 7.95 10.43
N THR A 113 12.69 8.50 10.09
CA THR A 113 12.42 9.09 8.77
C THR A 113 13.10 10.47 8.70
N PRO A 114 13.99 10.70 7.73
CA PRO A 114 14.66 12.00 7.61
C PRO A 114 13.65 13.11 7.25
N TYR A 115 13.87 14.28 7.82
CA TYR A 115 13.10 15.45 7.42
C TYR A 115 13.53 15.94 6.03
N GLY A 116 12.57 16.28 5.20
CA GLY A 116 12.80 16.85 3.87
C GLY A 116 11.49 17.22 3.20
N LYS A 117 11.54 17.99 2.13
CA LYS A 117 10.37 18.55 1.44
C LYS A 117 9.90 17.70 0.27
N ASP A 118 10.85 17.12 -0.46
CA ASP A 118 10.60 16.40 -1.70
C ASP A 118 11.73 15.37 -1.99
N GLU A 119 11.67 14.72 -3.14
CA GLU A 119 12.58 13.66 -3.57
C GLU A 119 14.07 14.08 -3.62
N ASP A 120 14.38 15.36 -3.77
CA ASP A 120 15.75 15.86 -3.81
C ASP A 120 16.43 15.82 -2.43
N GLU A 121 15.65 15.73 -1.36
CA GLU A 121 16.13 15.66 0.02
C GLU A 121 16.15 14.23 0.60
N ASN A 122 15.91 13.20 -0.24
CA ASN A 122 16.07 11.82 0.14
C ASN A 122 17.53 11.47 0.43
N ILE A 123 17.78 10.59 1.40
CA ILE A 123 19.13 10.28 1.89
C ILE A 123 19.61 8.93 1.36
N GLU A 124 20.71 8.93 0.59
CA GLU A 124 21.37 7.69 0.20
C GLU A 124 21.94 6.97 1.43
N ARG A 125 21.56 5.71 1.61
CA ARG A 125 21.98 4.85 2.73
C ARG A 125 23.14 3.96 2.36
N ARG A 126 23.08 3.35 1.19
CA ARG A 126 24.08 2.40 0.69
C ARG A 126 24.00 2.24 -0.82
N ARG A 127 25.06 1.73 -1.41
CA ARG A 127 25.17 1.46 -2.85
C ARG A 127 25.87 0.13 -3.06
N TRP A 128 25.50 -0.56 -4.14
CA TRP A 128 26.12 -1.79 -4.57
C TRP A 128 26.38 -1.80 -6.09
N GLY A 129 27.49 -2.42 -6.49
CA GLY A 129 27.90 -2.51 -7.88
C GLY A 129 28.43 -1.19 -8.44
N THR A 130 29.01 -1.29 -9.62
CA THR A 130 29.55 -0.14 -10.37
C THR A 130 28.86 -0.07 -11.72
N PRO A 131 28.31 1.08 -12.11
CA PRO A 131 27.79 1.29 -13.46
C PRO A 131 28.81 0.88 -14.52
N ARG A 132 28.32 0.14 -15.52
CA ARG A 132 29.16 -0.27 -16.65
C ARG A 132 29.52 0.94 -17.51
N GLU A 133 30.80 1.06 -17.85
CA GLU A 133 31.27 1.96 -18.88
C GLU A 133 31.22 1.23 -20.24
N PHE A 134 30.73 1.93 -21.27
CA PHE A 134 30.61 1.40 -22.62
C PHE A 134 31.70 2.03 -23.51
N ASP A 135 32.36 1.21 -24.33
CA ASP A 135 33.31 1.62 -25.34
C ASP A 135 32.66 1.73 -26.75
N PHE A 136 31.34 1.71 -26.79
CA PHE A 136 30.49 1.85 -27.96
C PHE A 136 29.27 2.72 -27.67
N ASP A 137 28.59 3.20 -28.73
CA ASP A 137 27.34 3.95 -28.59
C ASP A 137 26.20 3.03 -28.12
N PHE A 138 25.90 3.07 -26.81
CA PHE A 138 24.83 2.28 -26.23
C PHE A 138 23.46 2.89 -26.56
N LYS A 139 22.44 2.02 -26.63
CA LYS A 139 21.05 2.39 -26.89
C LYS A 139 20.19 2.29 -25.64
N PRO A 140 19.12 3.10 -25.55
CA PRO A 140 18.11 2.93 -24.51
C PRO A 140 17.26 1.67 -24.75
N HIS A 141 16.65 1.14 -23.70
CA HIS A 141 15.89 -0.12 -23.76
C HIS A 141 14.72 -0.12 -24.77
N TRP A 142 14.13 1.03 -25.05
CA TRP A 142 13.05 1.12 -26.03
C TRP A 142 13.54 0.95 -27.49
N ASP A 143 14.72 1.45 -27.81
CA ASP A 143 15.33 1.24 -29.14
C ASP A 143 15.83 -0.22 -29.23
N LEU A 144 16.55 -0.72 -28.23
CA LEU A 144 17.00 -2.11 -28.16
C LEU A 144 15.84 -3.11 -28.29
N GLY A 145 14.75 -2.86 -27.54
CA GLY A 145 13.60 -3.73 -27.56
C GLY A 145 12.87 -3.77 -28.89
N THR A 146 12.84 -2.64 -29.59
CA THR A 146 12.27 -2.55 -30.94
C THR A 146 13.19 -3.21 -32.00
N ASP A 147 14.49 -2.95 -31.93
CA ASP A 147 15.47 -3.55 -32.84
C ASP A 147 15.55 -5.08 -32.76
N LEU A 148 15.32 -5.60 -31.55
CA LEU A 148 15.29 -7.04 -31.27
C LEU A 148 13.90 -7.70 -31.47
N ASP A 149 12.88 -6.93 -31.88
CA ASP A 149 11.47 -7.38 -32.00
C ASP A 149 10.91 -8.01 -30.72
N ILE A 150 11.31 -7.48 -29.57
CA ILE A 150 10.87 -7.96 -28.25
C ILE A 150 9.96 -6.98 -27.49
N LEU A 151 9.98 -5.68 -27.86
CA LEU A 151 9.07 -4.65 -27.35
C LEU A 151 8.34 -4.01 -28.54
N ASP A 152 7.01 -4.07 -28.54
CA ASP A 152 6.16 -3.50 -29.59
C ASP A 152 5.24 -2.44 -29.03
N PHE A 153 5.68 -1.20 -29.09
CA PHE A 153 4.93 -0.03 -28.63
C PHE A 153 3.80 0.35 -29.58
N GLU A 154 3.98 0.10 -30.90
CA GLU A 154 3.00 0.44 -31.92
C GLU A 154 1.74 -0.43 -31.76
N ARG A 155 1.94 -1.76 -31.63
CA ARG A 155 0.83 -2.68 -31.37
C ARG A 155 0.22 -2.46 -30.00
N GLY A 156 1.01 -2.16 -28.95
CA GLY A 156 0.50 -1.78 -27.64
C GLY A 156 -0.44 -0.59 -27.70
N ASN A 157 0.01 0.48 -28.36
CA ASN A 157 -0.80 1.69 -28.56
C ASN A 157 -2.07 1.41 -29.41
N LYS A 158 -1.97 0.56 -30.41
CA LYS A 158 -3.13 0.16 -31.25
C LYS A 158 -4.20 -0.59 -30.44
N LEU A 159 -3.78 -1.43 -29.49
CA LEU A 159 -4.67 -2.26 -28.68
C LEU A 159 -5.33 -1.49 -27.54
N SER A 160 -4.55 -0.66 -26.83
CA SER A 160 -4.98 -0.12 -25.53
C SER A 160 -4.63 1.37 -25.33
N GLY A 161 -3.94 2.00 -26.27
CA GLY A 161 -3.51 3.39 -26.17
C GLY A 161 -2.07 3.54 -25.70
N SER A 162 -1.69 4.77 -25.36
CA SER A 162 -0.34 5.10 -24.90
C SER A 162 0.00 4.35 -23.60
N ARG A 163 1.31 4.14 -23.36
CA ARG A 163 1.83 3.47 -22.15
C ARG A 163 1.37 2.01 -21.96
N PHE A 164 0.93 1.36 -23.06
CA PHE A 164 0.78 -0.08 -23.15
C PHE A 164 1.81 -0.64 -24.12
N THR A 165 2.36 -1.80 -23.83
CA THR A 165 3.41 -2.43 -24.60
C THR A 165 3.07 -3.90 -24.83
N VAL A 166 3.31 -4.39 -26.05
CA VAL A 166 3.25 -5.82 -26.35
C VAL A 166 4.65 -6.38 -26.29
N LEU A 167 4.83 -7.48 -25.59
CA LEU A 167 6.08 -8.23 -25.53
C LEU A 167 6.04 -9.38 -26.54
N GLY A 168 7.09 -9.50 -27.37
CA GLY A 168 7.22 -10.55 -28.38
C GLY A 168 8.36 -11.52 -28.06
N GLY A 169 8.31 -12.73 -28.60
CA GLY A 169 9.42 -13.68 -28.64
C GLY A 169 10.23 -13.84 -27.36
N ALA A 170 11.51 -13.50 -27.43
CA ALA A 170 12.42 -13.56 -26.29
C ALA A 170 12.07 -12.57 -25.17
N GLY A 171 11.43 -11.42 -25.50
CA GLY A 171 10.95 -10.46 -24.51
C GLY A 171 9.86 -11.02 -23.62
N ALA A 172 8.82 -11.63 -24.21
CA ALA A 172 7.76 -12.30 -23.45
C ALA A 172 8.31 -13.46 -22.60
N ARG A 173 9.36 -14.14 -23.08
CA ARG A 173 10.04 -15.18 -22.30
C ARG A 173 10.83 -14.59 -21.16
N LEU A 174 11.52 -13.46 -21.36
CA LEU A 174 12.30 -12.78 -20.31
C LEU A 174 11.39 -12.26 -19.21
N GLU A 175 10.22 -11.71 -19.54
CA GLU A 175 9.22 -11.30 -18.57
C GLU A 175 8.83 -12.44 -17.62
N ARG A 176 8.44 -13.59 -18.18
CA ARG A 176 8.10 -14.79 -17.41
C ARG A 176 9.31 -15.35 -16.63
N ALA A 177 10.51 -15.25 -17.20
CA ALA A 177 11.74 -15.69 -16.55
C ALA A 177 12.03 -14.86 -15.29
N LEU A 178 11.87 -13.54 -15.37
CA LEU A 178 12.00 -12.62 -14.25
C LEU A 178 10.98 -12.91 -13.15
N ILE A 179 9.70 -13.03 -13.51
CA ILE A 179 8.62 -13.33 -12.57
C ILE A 179 8.92 -14.64 -11.82
N ASN A 180 9.24 -15.72 -12.54
CA ASN A 180 9.51 -17.00 -11.93
C ASN A 180 10.78 -16.96 -11.05
N PHE A 181 11.84 -16.31 -11.52
CA PHE A 181 13.07 -16.15 -10.74
C PHE A 181 12.81 -15.39 -9.41
N PHE A 182 12.02 -14.32 -9.45
CA PHE A 182 11.67 -13.55 -8.24
C PHE A 182 10.85 -14.37 -7.27
N LEU A 183 9.81 -15.07 -7.74
CA LEU A 183 8.96 -15.92 -6.91
C LEU A 183 9.74 -17.08 -6.29
N ASP A 184 10.52 -17.81 -7.09
CA ASP A 184 11.34 -18.93 -6.61
C ASP A 184 12.36 -18.46 -5.57
N THR A 185 12.96 -17.30 -5.79
CA THR A 185 13.90 -16.72 -4.84
C THR A 185 13.22 -16.36 -3.52
N HIS A 186 12.12 -15.61 -3.54
CA HIS A 186 11.42 -15.22 -2.31
C HIS A 186 10.88 -16.45 -1.55
N THR A 187 10.32 -17.43 -2.25
CA THR A 187 9.80 -18.65 -1.62
C THR A 187 10.91 -19.49 -0.97
N SER A 188 12.06 -19.61 -1.64
CA SER A 188 13.23 -20.30 -1.07
C SER A 188 13.79 -19.60 0.18
N ARG A 189 13.49 -18.30 0.35
CA ARG A 189 13.91 -17.44 1.47
C ARG A 189 12.83 -17.24 2.54
N GLY A 190 11.78 -18.07 2.51
CA GLY A 190 10.77 -18.17 3.58
C GLY A 190 9.52 -17.33 3.38
N PHE A 191 9.29 -16.77 2.19
CA PHE A 191 8.01 -16.18 1.85
C PHE A 191 7.04 -17.26 1.39
N LYS A 192 5.78 -17.15 1.81
CA LYS A 192 4.70 -17.98 1.30
C LYS A 192 4.11 -17.32 0.07
N GLU A 193 4.12 -18.02 -1.04
CA GLU A 193 3.50 -17.57 -2.29
C GLU A 193 1.97 -17.68 -2.23
N TRP A 194 1.30 -16.66 -2.78
CA TRP A 194 -0.13 -16.61 -2.97
C TRP A 194 -0.47 -16.26 -4.42
N TRP A 195 -1.60 -16.75 -4.91
CA TRP A 195 -2.16 -16.39 -6.21
C TRP A 195 -3.53 -15.74 -6.02
N PRO A 196 -3.58 -14.43 -5.77
CA PRO A 196 -4.80 -13.74 -5.42
C PRO A 196 -5.60 -13.26 -6.66
N PRO A 197 -6.90 -12.91 -6.50
CA PRO A 197 -7.65 -12.21 -7.52
C PRO A 197 -7.12 -10.79 -7.71
N ILE A 198 -7.24 -10.26 -8.94
CA ILE A 198 -6.82 -8.89 -9.28
C ILE A 198 -7.97 -7.87 -9.33
N VAL A 199 -9.22 -8.35 -9.31
CA VAL A 199 -10.41 -7.51 -9.18
C VAL A 199 -10.85 -7.53 -7.72
N VAL A 200 -10.95 -6.36 -7.11
CA VAL A 200 -11.22 -6.22 -5.67
C VAL A 200 -12.34 -5.24 -5.39
N LYS A 201 -12.96 -5.38 -4.22
CA LYS A 201 -13.99 -4.45 -3.73
C LYS A 201 -13.35 -3.14 -3.24
N ARG A 202 -14.12 -2.05 -3.22
CA ARG A 202 -13.76 -0.76 -2.61
C ARG A 202 -13.14 -0.90 -1.21
N GLN A 203 -13.74 -1.73 -0.35
CA GLN A 203 -13.25 -1.95 1.00
C GLN A 203 -11.83 -2.55 1.04
N THR A 204 -11.47 -3.38 0.08
CA THR A 204 -10.11 -3.95 -0.03
C THR A 204 -9.09 -2.89 -0.42
N MET A 205 -9.44 -1.98 -1.36
CA MET A 205 -8.62 -0.80 -1.69
C MET A 205 -8.48 0.16 -0.51
N PHE A 206 -9.56 0.32 0.27
CA PHE A 206 -9.53 1.13 1.48
C PHE A 206 -8.58 0.56 2.54
N GLY A 207 -8.55 -0.75 2.71
CA GLY A 207 -7.77 -1.45 3.75
C GLY A 207 -6.27 -1.11 3.72
N THR A 208 -5.70 -0.87 2.56
CA THR A 208 -4.29 -0.49 2.39
C THR A 208 -4.06 1.00 2.22
N GLY A 209 -5.14 1.82 2.16
CA GLY A 209 -5.04 3.27 2.01
C GLY A 209 -4.95 3.75 0.57
N GLN A 210 -5.24 2.89 -0.42
CA GLN A 210 -5.37 3.32 -1.81
C GLN A 210 -6.57 4.27 -1.96
N LEU A 211 -7.69 3.93 -1.34
CA LEU A 211 -8.85 4.80 -1.26
C LEU A 211 -8.96 5.47 0.13
N PRO A 212 -9.50 6.68 0.19
CA PRO A 212 -10.03 7.51 -0.93
C PRO A 212 -8.95 8.27 -1.71
N LYS A 213 -7.71 8.34 -1.23
CA LYS A 213 -6.65 9.25 -1.70
C LYS A 213 -6.32 9.13 -3.20
N PHE A 214 -6.29 7.91 -3.73
CA PHE A 214 -5.84 7.62 -5.10
C PHE A 214 -6.98 7.11 -5.99
N GLU A 215 -8.21 7.57 -5.77
CA GLU A 215 -9.36 7.11 -6.56
C GLU A 215 -9.22 7.48 -8.04
N ASP A 216 -8.69 8.67 -8.36
CA ASP A 216 -8.47 9.12 -9.74
C ASP A 216 -7.36 8.35 -10.47
N ASP A 217 -6.51 7.61 -9.72
CA ASP A 217 -5.41 6.79 -10.25
C ASP A 217 -5.79 5.31 -10.37
N ALA A 218 -7.01 4.95 -9.97
CA ALA A 218 -7.48 3.58 -9.90
C ALA A 218 -8.34 3.19 -11.11
N TYR A 219 -8.07 2.02 -11.71
CA TYR A 219 -8.94 1.44 -12.73
C TYR A 219 -10.24 0.90 -12.13
N HIS A 220 -11.37 1.52 -12.46
CA HIS A 220 -12.70 1.09 -12.05
C HIS A 220 -13.26 0.01 -12.97
N VAL A 221 -13.92 -0.99 -12.38
CA VAL A 221 -14.71 -1.99 -13.11
C VAL A 221 -16.14 -2.03 -12.57
N SER A 222 -17.03 -2.77 -13.23
CA SER A 222 -18.46 -2.83 -12.84
C SER A 222 -18.65 -3.26 -11.38
N GLY A 223 -19.72 -2.75 -10.74
CA GLY A 223 -20.14 -3.15 -9.39
C GLY A 223 -19.28 -2.55 -8.26
N ASP A 224 -18.75 -1.34 -8.44
CA ASP A 224 -17.88 -0.64 -7.48
C ASP A 224 -16.64 -1.47 -7.09
N ASN A 225 -16.06 -2.14 -8.09
CA ASN A 225 -14.83 -2.89 -7.97
C ASN A 225 -13.70 -2.18 -8.72
N PHE A 226 -12.47 -2.63 -8.45
CA PHE A 226 -11.24 -2.02 -8.98
C PHE A 226 -10.29 -3.10 -9.45
N LEU A 227 -9.47 -2.79 -10.48
CA LEU A 227 -8.24 -3.52 -10.73
C LEU A 227 -7.18 -3.04 -9.72
N ILE A 228 -6.39 -3.98 -9.20
CA ILE A 228 -5.39 -3.63 -8.18
C ILE A 228 -4.21 -2.86 -8.78
N PRO A 229 -3.70 -1.80 -8.11
CA PRO A 229 -2.48 -1.11 -8.50
C PRO A 229 -1.20 -1.82 -8.04
N THR A 230 -1.34 -2.83 -7.17
CA THR A 230 -0.26 -3.61 -6.55
C THR A 230 -0.84 -4.81 -5.80
N ALA A 231 -0.11 -5.91 -5.72
CA ALA A 231 -0.51 -7.06 -4.93
C ALA A 231 -0.52 -6.78 -3.41
N GLU A 232 0.09 -5.69 -2.94
CA GLU A 232 -0.05 -5.20 -1.57
C GLU A 232 -1.50 -5.17 -1.12
N VAL A 233 -2.40 -4.68 -2.00
CA VAL A 233 -3.83 -4.55 -1.71
C VAL A 233 -4.45 -5.89 -1.32
N VAL A 234 -4.20 -6.91 -2.10
CA VAL A 234 -4.80 -8.22 -1.87
C VAL A 234 -4.09 -9.00 -0.77
N LEU A 235 -2.75 -8.98 -0.75
CA LEU A 235 -1.98 -9.72 0.25
C LEU A 235 -2.23 -9.21 1.67
N THR A 236 -2.26 -7.90 1.87
CA THR A 236 -2.54 -7.30 3.18
C THR A 236 -3.96 -7.64 3.65
N ASN A 237 -4.95 -7.57 2.75
CA ASN A 237 -6.34 -7.84 3.11
C ASN A 237 -6.70 -9.33 3.23
N LEU A 238 -5.77 -10.27 2.99
CA LEU A 238 -6.00 -11.69 3.29
C LEU A 238 -6.40 -11.92 4.75
N HIS A 239 -5.95 -11.05 5.65
CA HIS A 239 -6.27 -11.11 7.07
C HIS A 239 -7.23 -10.00 7.55
N ALA A 240 -7.95 -9.33 6.64
CA ALA A 240 -8.90 -8.31 7.02
C ALA A 240 -9.97 -8.85 7.99
N GLY A 241 -10.14 -8.18 9.14
CA GLY A 241 -11.07 -8.59 10.19
C GLY A 241 -10.59 -9.73 11.08
N GLU A 242 -9.36 -10.21 10.93
CA GLU A 242 -8.82 -11.33 11.70
C GLU A 242 -7.98 -10.90 12.91
N VAL A 243 -7.90 -11.83 13.89
CA VAL A 243 -6.98 -11.75 15.03
C VAL A 243 -5.99 -12.91 14.94
N LEU A 244 -4.73 -12.61 14.66
CA LEU A 244 -3.67 -13.59 14.50
C LEU A 244 -3.05 -13.96 15.86
N ASP A 245 -2.44 -15.14 15.95
CA ASP A 245 -1.65 -15.53 17.14
C ASP A 245 -0.21 -14.97 17.02
N ALA A 246 0.32 -14.42 18.10
CA ALA A 246 1.64 -13.78 18.16
C ALA A 246 2.80 -14.71 17.76
N ASP A 247 2.68 -16.01 18.04
CA ASP A 247 3.66 -17.04 17.68
C ASP A 247 3.71 -17.35 16.18
N THR A 248 2.70 -16.87 15.41
CA THR A 248 2.67 -16.99 13.96
C THR A 248 3.27 -15.79 13.23
N LEU A 249 3.75 -14.79 13.96
CA LEU A 249 4.40 -13.59 13.42
C LEU A 249 5.94 -13.71 13.54
N PRO A 250 6.71 -13.13 12.61
CA PRO A 250 6.24 -12.42 11.41
C PRO A 250 5.72 -13.38 10.33
N ARG A 251 4.63 -13.01 9.64
CA ARG A 251 4.20 -13.69 8.41
C ARG A 251 4.77 -12.98 7.21
N ARG A 252 5.26 -13.74 6.23
CA ARG A 252 5.91 -13.24 5.02
C ARG A 252 5.23 -13.81 3.79
N TYR A 253 4.66 -12.95 2.96
CA TYR A 253 3.89 -13.32 1.78
C TYR A 253 4.47 -12.69 0.53
N THR A 254 4.39 -13.41 -0.59
CA THR A 254 4.73 -12.90 -1.91
C THR A 254 3.66 -13.31 -2.92
N ALA A 255 3.47 -12.49 -3.93
CA ALA A 255 2.61 -12.80 -5.06
C ALA A 255 3.08 -12.07 -6.31
N PHE A 256 2.94 -12.73 -7.43
CA PHE A 256 2.94 -12.10 -8.74
C PHE A 256 1.54 -11.62 -9.08
N THR A 257 1.40 -10.40 -9.57
CA THR A 257 0.18 -9.90 -10.22
C THR A 257 0.50 -8.89 -11.31
N PRO A 258 -0.33 -8.79 -12.37
CA PRO A 258 -0.42 -7.55 -13.11
C PRO A 258 -0.93 -6.45 -12.16
N CYS A 259 -0.46 -5.23 -12.41
CA CYS A 259 -0.78 -4.03 -11.64
C CYS A 259 -1.28 -2.95 -12.60
N PHE A 260 -2.30 -2.19 -12.17
CA PHE A 260 -2.99 -1.24 -13.03
C PHE A 260 -3.01 0.15 -12.41
N ARG A 261 -2.52 1.17 -13.14
CA ARG A 261 -2.49 2.57 -12.68
C ARG A 261 -2.87 3.50 -13.82
N GLU A 262 -3.84 4.41 -13.58
CA GLU A 262 -4.22 5.44 -14.55
C GLU A 262 -3.11 6.48 -14.76
N GLU A 263 -2.13 6.56 -13.85
CA GLU A 263 -1.00 7.50 -13.94
C GLU A 263 -1.46 8.96 -14.13
N ALA A 264 -2.58 9.34 -13.49
CA ALA A 264 -3.26 10.61 -13.69
C ALA A 264 -2.37 11.84 -13.42
N GLY A 265 -1.44 11.74 -12.47
CA GLY A 265 -0.50 12.81 -12.11
C GLY A 265 0.83 12.81 -12.85
N SER A 266 1.05 11.93 -13.85
CA SER A 266 2.38 11.68 -14.43
C SER A 266 2.56 12.23 -15.86
N ALA A 267 1.78 13.24 -16.26
CA ALA A 267 1.86 13.83 -17.60
C ALA A 267 3.29 14.33 -17.91
N GLY A 268 3.85 13.86 -19.04
CA GLY A 268 5.18 14.28 -19.50
C GLY A 268 6.38 13.57 -18.87
N ARG A 269 6.20 12.72 -17.83
CA ARG A 269 7.29 11.95 -17.22
C ARG A 269 7.42 10.57 -17.88
N ASP A 270 8.66 10.12 -18.12
CA ASP A 270 9.01 8.78 -18.64
C ASP A 270 8.07 8.33 -19.78
N THR A 271 7.94 9.18 -20.82
CA THR A 271 6.99 8.98 -21.93
C THR A 271 7.43 7.92 -22.93
N ARG A 272 8.67 7.42 -22.82
CA ARG A 272 9.24 6.39 -23.69
C ARG A 272 9.61 5.15 -22.89
N GLY A 273 9.54 3.99 -23.55
CA GLY A 273 9.94 2.71 -22.97
C GLY A 273 8.93 2.14 -21.99
N ILE A 274 9.41 1.28 -21.09
CA ILE A 274 8.59 0.48 -20.17
C ILE A 274 8.78 0.84 -18.69
N ILE A 275 9.34 2.04 -18.41
CA ILE A 275 9.54 2.50 -17.02
C ILE A 275 8.21 2.87 -16.37
N ARG A 276 7.29 3.46 -17.14
CA ARG A 276 5.98 3.90 -16.65
C ARG A 276 4.88 3.47 -17.60
N GLN A 277 4.08 2.51 -17.12
CA GLN A 277 3.02 1.86 -17.90
C GLN A 277 1.71 1.86 -17.10
N HIS A 278 0.56 1.82 -17.80
CA HIS A 278 -0.76 1.66 -17.18
C HIS A 278 -0.99 0.24 -16.66
N GLU A 279 -0.38 -0.75 -17.31
CA GLU A 279 -0.36 -2.15 -16.91
C GLU A 279 1.08 -2.63 -16.87
N PHE A 280 1.49 -3.23 -15.76
CA PHE A 280 2.83 -3.79 -15.57
C PHE A 280 2.81 -4.97 -14.60
N ASP A 281 3.76 -5.87 -14.76
CA ASP A 281 3.90 -7.06 -13.95
C ASP A 281 4.85 -6.83 -12.76
N LYS A 282 4.41 -7.23 -11.56
CA LYS A 282 5.20 -7.07 -10.33
C LYS A 282 5.07 -8.28 -9.39
N VAL A 283 6.19 -8.72 -8.86
CA VAL A 283 6.22 -9.57 -7.68
C VAL A 283 6.25 -8.66 -6.45
N GLU A 284 5.36 -8.88 -5.52
CA GLU A 284 5.19 -8.08 -4.31
C GLU A 284 5.52 -8.90 -3.08
N MET A 285 6.04 -8.25 -2.06
CA MET A 285 6.26 -8.78 -0.72
C MET A 285 5.38 -8.05 0.29
N VAL A 286 4.75 -8.79 1.20
CA VAL A 286 4.01 -8.24 2.35
C VAL A 286 4.43 -8.99 3.60
N LYS A 287 4.64 -8.25 4.69
CA LYS A 287 4.90 -8.81 6.00
C LYS A 287 3.89 -8.30 7.03
N PHE A 288 3.55 -9.19 7.97
CA PHE A 288 2.79 -8.87 9.17
C PHE A 288 3.70 -9.11 10.36
N ALA A 289 3.97 -8.09 11.15
CA ALA A 289 4.94 -8.15 12.24
C ALA A 289 4.37 -7.59 13.53
N LYS A 290 4.98 -7.94 14.65
CA LYS A 290 4.75 -7.24 15.90
C LYS A 290 5.34 -5.83 15.82
N PRO A 291 4.76 -4.84 16.55
CA PRO A 291 5.25 -3.46 16.51
C PRO A 291 6.76 -3.32 16.78
N GLU A 292 7.26 -4.07 17.77
CA GLU A 292 8.67 -4.06 18.20
C GLU A 292 9.64 -4.67 17.20
N GLU A 293 9.17 -5.50 16.26
CA GLU A 293 9.99 -6.20 15.26
C GLU A 293 9.96 -5.50 13.88
N SER A 294 9.01 -4.57 13.68
CA SER A 294 8.68 -4.08 12.33
C SER A 294 9.79 -3.27 11.65
N ASP A 295 10.65 -2.59 12.39
CA ASP A 295 11.74 -1.81 11.81
C ASP A 295 12.87 -2.75 11.32
N GLU A 296 13.14 -3.86 12.03
CA GLU A 296 14.06 -4.92 11.57
C GLU A 296 13.49 -5.67 10.36
N GLU A 297 12.16 -5.90 10.35
CA GLU A 297 11.49 -6.54 9.21
C GLU A 297 11.47 -5.64 7.96
N LEU A 298 11.55 -4.31 8.10
CA LEU A 298 11.73 -3.39 6.97
C LEU A 298 13.13 -3.54 6.36
N GLU A 299 14.19 -3.52 7.19
CA GLU A 299 15.57 -3.76 6.70
C GLU A 299 15.70 -5.13 6.03
N SER A 300 15.12 -6.17 6.63
CA SER A 300 15.10 -7.51 6.07
C SER A 300 14.33 -7.59 4.74
N MET A 301 13.21 -6.85 4.58
CA MET A 301 12.46 -6.79 3.33
C MET A 301 13.25 -6.09 2.24
N THR A 302 13.90 -4.98 2.56
CA THR A 302 14.77 -4.25 1.65
C THR A 302 15.92 -5.13 1.16
N ALA A 303 16.55 -5.89 2.07
CA ALA A 303 17.61 -6.82 1.72
C ALA A 303 17.16 -7.95 0.78
N GLU A 304 15.89 -8.36 0.80
CA GLU A 304 15.35 -9.34 -0.16
C GLU A 304 15.30 -8.78 -1.58
N ALA A 305 14.89 -7.52 -1.76
CA ALA A 305 14.91 -6.88 -3.07
C ALA A 305 16.33 -6.60 -3.56
N GLU A 306 17.24 -6.16 -2.68
CA GLU A 306 18.66 -5.98 -2.96
C GLU A 306 19.30 -7.30 -3.43
N PHE A 307 18.97 -8.41 -2.78
CA PHE A 307 19.48 -9.73 -3.15
C PHE A 307 19.15 -10.10 -4.59
N LEU A 308 17.94 -9.83 -5.06
CA LEU A 308 17.55 -10.08 -6.46
C LEU A 308 18.41 -9.25 -7.44
N LEU A 309 18.62 -7.96 -7.16
CA LEU A 309 19.45 -7.09 -7.99
C LEU A 309 20.93 -7.56 -8.01
N GLN A 310 21.45 -8.01 -6.87
CA GLN A 310 22.79 -8.59 -6.77
C GLN A 310 22.92 -9.86 -7.61
N GLN A 311 21.92 -10.76 -7.54
CA GLN A 311 21.89 -11.96 -8.37
C GLN A 311 21.82 -11.64 -9.87
N LEU A 312 21.10 -10.58 -10.24
CA LEU A 312 21.03 -10.07 -11.61
C LEU A 312 22.28 -9.28 -12.03
N GLY A 313 23.20 -8.96 -11.11
CA GLY A 313 24.40 -8.18 -11.39
C GLY A 313 24.11 -6.73 -11.77
N LEU A 314 22.98 -6.15 -11.32
CA LEU A 314 22.55 -4.80 -11.64
C LEU A 314 23.00 -3.79 -10.56
N PRO A 315 23.76 -2.76 -10.88
CA PRO A 315 24.15 -1.74 -9.92
C PRO A 315 22.93 -0.97 -9.39
N TYR A 316 22.89 -0.73 -8.08
CA TYR A 316 21.78 -0.03 -7.43
C TYR A 316 22.27 0.83 -6.25
N ARG A 317 21.40 1.71 -5.77
CA ARG A 317 21.51 2.39 -4.47
C ARG A 317 20.23 2.25 -3.67
N VAL A 318 20.34 2.36 -2.36
CA VAL A 318 19.21 2.41 -1.43
C VAL A 318 19.14 3.82 -0.85
N ILE A 319 17.98 4.43 -0.93
CA ILE A 319 17.67 5.73 -0.36
C ILE A 319 16.61 5.61 0.73
N SER A 320 16.71 6.45 1.75
CA SER A 320 15.65 6.65 2.74
C SER A 320 14.81 7.83 2.29
N LEU A 321 13.52 7.62 2.09
CA LEU A 321 12.62 8.70 1.74
C LEU A 321 12.47 9.68 2.91
N CYS A 322 12.49 10.96 2.59
CA CYS A 322 12.22 12.02 3.55
C CYS A 322 10.71 12.19 3.82
N THR A 323 10.38 12.95 4.83
CA THR A 323 8.99 13.14 5.27
C THR A 323 8.06 13.67 4.19
N GLY A 324 8.55 14.52 3.27
CA GLY A 324 7.76 15.12 2.20
C GLY A 324 7.52 14.19 1.01
N ASP A 325 8.34 13.13 0.88
CA ASP A 325 8.25 12.15 -0.22
C ASP A 325 7.60 10.81 0.21
N LEU A 326 7.26 10.65 1.48
CA LEU A 326 6.62 9.42 1.97
C LEU A 326 5.26 9.16 1.33
N GLY A 327 5.01 7.92 0.94
CA GLY A 327 3.70 7.41 0.56
C GLY A 327 2.64 7.58 1.67
N PHE A 328 1.36 7.69 1.30
CA PHE A 328 0.25 8.01 2.19
C PHE A 328 0.16 7.12 3.45
N SER A 329 0.36 5.81 3.28
CA SER A 329 0.23 4.82 4.36
C SER A 329 1.54 4.57 5.13
N ALA A 330 2.68 5.04 4.60
CA ALA A 330 3.99 4.73 5.15
C ALA A 330 4.37 5.63 6.33
N ARG A 331 5.05 5.05 7.33
CA ARG A 331 5.75 5.78 8.39
C ARG A 331 7.26 5.88 8.13
N GLN A 332 7.79 4.97 7.33
CA GLN A 332 9.18 4.91 6.88
C GLN A 332 9.25 4.12 5.58
N THR A 333 10.08 4.55 4.65
CA THR A 333 10.28 3.91 3.36
C THR A 333 11.74 3.92 2.95
N TYR A 334 12.20 2.80 2.40
CA TYR A 334 13.44 2.70 1.65
C TYR A 334 13.12 2.39 0.20
N ASP A 335 13.59 3.25 -0.70
CA ASP A 335 13.55 2.99 -2.13
C ASP A 335 14.88 2.42 -2.59
N ILE A 336 14.81 1.45 -3.48
CA ILE A 336 15.95 0.91 -4.19
C ILE A 336 15.87 1.43 -5.62
N GLU A 337 16.96 2.04 -6.06
CA GLU A 337 17.05 2.60 -7.40
C GLU A 337 18.15 1.88 -8.19
N VAL A 338 17.80 1.35 -9.37
CA VAL A 338 18.71 0.67 -10.30
C VAL A 338 19.35 1.65 -11.28
N TRP A 339 20.59 1.42 -11.63
CA TRP A 339 21.28 2.23 -12.64
C TRP A 339 20.71 1.97 -14.06
N LEU A 340 20.31 3.05 -14.73
CA LEU A 340 19.91 3.04 -16.11
C LEU A 340 20.84 3.91 -16.96
N PRO A 341 21.67 3.33 -17.82
CA PRO A 341 22.63 4.05 -18.65
C PRO A 341 22.00 5.17 -19.51
N SER A 342 20.83 4.93 -20.10
CA SER A 342 20.15 5.91 -20.96
C SER A 342 19.71 7.17 -20.24
N TYR A 343 19.43 7.07 -18.95
CA TYR A 343 19.10 8.21 -18.09
C TYR A 343 20.34 8.83 -17.44
N ASN A 344 21.49 8.13 -17.48
CA ASN A 344 22.68 8.45 -16.70
C ASN A 344 22.33 8.69 -15.21
N ALA A 345 21.43 7.88 -14.67
CA ALA A 345 20.88 8.04 -13.33
C ALA A 345 20.39 6.71 -12.73
N TYR A 346 20.28 6.69 -11.43
CA TYR A 346 19.54 5.67 -10.70
C TYR A 346 18.04 5.96 -10.80
N LYS A 347 17.23 4.93 -11.04
CA LYS A 347 15.76 5.01 -11.14
C LYS A 347 15.12 4.00 -10.22
N GLU A 348 14.08 4.40 -9.53
CA GLU A 348 13.33 3.54 -8.60
C GLU A 348 12.92 2.23 -9.26
N ILE A 349 13.26 1.12 -8.61
CA ILE A 349 12.85 -0.24 -9.01
C ILE A 349 12.09 -0.95 -7.90
N SER A 350 12.30 -0.60 -6.65
CA SER A 350 11.57 -1.17 -5.51
C SER A 350 11.39 -0.10 -4.45
N SER A 351 10.22 -0.12 -3.81
CA SER A 351 9.90 0.71 -2.65
C SER A 351 9.46 -0.22 -1.52
N CYS A 352 10.14 -0.17 -0.38
CA CYS A 352 9.86 -1.00 0.79
C CYS A 352 9.40 -0.10 1.94
N SER A 353 8.17 -0.29 2.41
CA SER A 353 7.52 0.58 3.39
C SER A 353 7.11 -0.16 4.66
N ASN A 354 7.39 0.43 5.81
CA ASN A 354 6.75 0.11 7.08
C ASN A 354 5.55 1.05 7.26
N CYS A 355 4.35 0.47 7.33
CA CYS A 355 3.10 1.23 7.50
C CYS A 355 2.69 1.34 8.99
N GLY A 356 3.44 0.73 9.91
CA GLY A 356 3.01 0.63 11.29
C GLY A 356 1.64 -0.05 11.40
N ASP A 357 0.80 0.43 12.30
CA ASP A 357 -0.57 -0.08 12.48
C ASP A 357 -1.61 0.60 11.57
N PHE A 358 -1.19 1.49 10.68
CA PHE A 358 -2.08 2.31 9.86
C PHE A 358 -3.02 1.49 8.98
N GLN A 359 -2.49 0.54 8.23
CA GLN A 359 -3.28 -0.36 7.38
C GLN A 359 -4.02 -1.40 8.22
N ALA A 360 -3.39 -1.90 9.27
CA ALA A 360 -4.03 -2.84 10.18
C ALA A 360 -5.28 -2.24 10.85
N ARG A 361 -5.31 -0.95 11.17
CA ARG A 361 -6.52 -0.25 11.64
C ARG A 361 -7.59 -0.12 10.57
N ARG A 362 -7.21 0.13 9.30
CA ARG A 362 -8.15 0.23 8.18
C ARG A 362 -8.79 -1.11 7.83
N ALA A 363 -8.00 -2.18 7.82
CA ALA A 363 -8.45 -3.54 7.53
C ALA A 363 -8.86 -4.34 8.77
N ASN A 364 -8.77 -3.75 9.98
CA ASN A 364 -9.07 -4.38 11.27
C ASN A 364 -8.28 -5.69 11.49
N ILE A 365 -6.96 -5.65 11.26
CA ILE A 365 -6.05 -6.79 11.46
C ILE A 365 -5.37 -6.65 12.82
N LYS A 366 -5.54 -7.64 13.68
CA LYS A 366 -5.01 -7.63 15.03
C LYS A 366 -4.22 -8.88 15.33
N TYR A 367 -3.50 -8.86 16.44
CA TYR A 367 -2.90 -10.07 17.01
C TYR A 367 -3.18 -10.15 18.51
N ARG A 368 -3.12 -11.36 19.03
CA ARG A 368 -3.23 -11.65 20.47
C ARG A 368 -1.94 -12.31 20.94
N ASP A 369 -1.53 -11.92 22.14
CA ASP A 369 -0.37 -12.46 22.82
C ASP A 369 -0.73 -12.61 24.32
N PRO A 370 -1.42 -13.71 24.68
CA PRO A 370 -1.95 -13.89 26.02
C PRO A 370 -0.87 -13.99 27.11
N GLU A 371 0.38 -14.23 26.75
CA GLU A 371 1.52 -14.25 27.68
C GLU A 371 1.94 -12.83 28.07
N ASN A 372 1.79 -11.84 27.16
CA ASN A 372 2.29 -10.48 27.36
C ASN A 372 1.17 -9.45 27.62
N PHE A 373 -0.06 -9.67 27.10
CA PHE A 373 -1.18 -8.74 27.34
C PHE A 373 -2.56 -9.39 27.18
N LYS A 374 -3.59 -8.73 27.75
CA LYS A 374 -4.98 -9.15 27.57
C LYS A 374 -5.59 -8.54 26.29
N GLY A 375 -6.44 -9.33 25.62
CA GLY A 375 -7.17 -8.90 24.44
C GLY A 375 -6.36 -8.98 23.16
N SER A 376 -6.53 -8.01 22.29
CA SER A 376 -5.82 -7.95 21.01
C SER A 376 -5.30 -6.54 20.74
N ARG A 377 -4.21 -6.44 19.95
CA ARG A 377 -3.60 -5.18 19.48
C ARG A 377 -3.50 -5.19 17.96
N TYR A 378 -3.45 -4.01 17.35
CA TYR A 378 -3.13 -3.91 15.93
C TYR A 378 -1.68 -4.31 15.71
N LEU A 379 -1.46 -5.14 14.67
CA LEU A 379 -0.11 -5.46 14.22
C LEU A 379 0.43 -4.40 13.28
N HIS A 380 1.70 -4.50 12.90
CA HIS A 380 2.29 -3.70 11.86
C HIS A 380 2.27 -4.44 10.52
N THR A 381 2.02 -3.70 9.44
CA THR A 381 2.11 -4.19 8.06
C THR A 381 3.28 -3.55 7.34
N LEU A 382 3.94 -4.32 6.50
CA LEU A 382 5.02 -3.88 5.64
C LEU A 382 4.74 -4.39 4.22
N ASN A 383 5.08 -3.58 3.23
CA ASN A 383 5.01 -3.97 1.83
C ASN A 383 6.28 -3.55 1.10
N GLY A 384 6.62 -4.25 0.04
CA GLY A 384 7.76 -3.89 -0.80
C GLY A 384 7.73 -4.64 -2.12
N SER A 385 8.20 -3.96 -3.18
CA SER A 385 8.33 -4.62 -4.46
C SER A 385 9.45 -5.68 -4.40
N GLY A 386 9.07 -6.93 -4.56
CA GLY A 386 9.97 -8.05 -4.87
C GLY A 386 10.38 -8.06 -6.33
N LEU A 387 10.47 -6.92 -6.90
CA LEU A 387 10.78 -6.34 -8.20
C LEU A 387 9.66 -6.40 -9.25
N PRO A 388 9.47 -5.29 -9.98
CA PRO A 388 8.65 -5.23 -11.20
C PRO A 388 9.44 -5.82 -12.37
N ALA A 389 8.80 -6.70 -13.13
CA ALA A 389 9.48 -7.39 -14.23
C ALA A 389 9.86 -6.42 -15.36
N GLY A 390 8.99 -5.48 -15.73
CA GLY A 390 9.26 -4.52 -16.80
C GLY A 390 10.46 -3.60 -16.51
N ARG A 391 10.56 -2.97 -15.34
CA ARG A 391 11.74 -2.15 -14.99
C ARG A 391 13.01 -2.99 -14.88
N SER A 392 12.91 -4.22 -14.38
CA SER A 392 14.04 -5.16 -14.34
C SER A 392 14.50 -5.54 -15.75
N MET A 393 13.56 -5.78 -16.66
CA MET A 393 13.86 -6.00 -18.08
C MET A 393 14.56 -4.78 -18.70
N ALA A 394 14.05 -3.57 -18.48
CA ALA A 394 14.68 -2.35 -18.99
C ALA A 394 16.14 -2.23 -18.50
N ALA A 395 16.37 -2.48 -17.21
CA ALA A 395 17.70 -2.46 -16.62
C ALA A 395 18.63 -3.54 -17.22
N ILE A 396 18.12 -4.75 -17.46
CA ILE A 396 18.90 -5.81 -18.13
C ILE A 396 19.22 -5.41 -19.56
N LEU A 397 18.26 -4.97 -20.34
CA LEU A 397 18.49 -4.56 -21.73
C LEU A 397 19.59 -3.50 -21.82
N GLU A 398 19.55 -2.49 -20.97
CA GLU A 398 20.52 -1.40 -21.01
C GLU A 398 21.90 -1.78 -20.46
N ASN A 399 21.99 -2.50 -19.34
CA ASN A 399 23.28 -2.83 -18.72
C ASN A 399 23.98 -4.03 -19.39
N TYR A 400 23.25 -4.92 -20.05
CA TYR A 400 23.79 -6.15 -20.66
C TYR A 400 23.86 -6.12 -22.18
N GLN A 401 23.64 -4.96 -22.82
CA GLN A 401 23.77 -4.79 -24.26
C GLN A 401 25.22 -4.95 -24.72
N ASN A 402 25.40 -5.49 -25.91
CA ASN A 402 26.70 -5.67 -26.57
C ASN A 402 26.82 -4.79 -27.79
N ALA A 403 28.06 -4.53 -28.24
CA ALA A 403 28.35 -3.71 -29.41
C ALA A 403 27.73 -4.28 -30.72
N ASP A 404 27.50 -5.59 -30.76
CA ASP A 404 26.86 -6.30 -31.88
C ASP A 404 25.32 -6.21 -31.87
N GLY A 405 24.73 -5.49 -30.92
CA GLY A 405 23.28 -5.32 -30.79
C GLY A 405 22.58 -6.48 -30.06
N THR A 406 23.32 -7.50 -29.59
CA THR A 406 22.79 -8.58 -28.78
C THR A 406 22.67 -8.18 -27.30
N ILE A 407 21.83 -8.87 -26.54
CA ILE A 407 21.74 -8.72 -25.07
C ILE A 407 22.21 -9.98 -24.40
N THR A 408 23.22 -9.89 -23.56
CA THR A 408 23.65 -11.02 -22.72
C THR A 408 22.60 -11.27 -21.62
N ILE A 409 22.18 -12.52 -21.46
CA ILE A 409 21.24 -12.91 -20.40
C ILE A 409 22.01 -13.17 -19.11
N PRO A 410 21.66 -12.51 -17.99
CA PRO A 410 22.21 -12.81 -16.68
C PRO A 410 22.19 -14.31 -16.38
N GLU A 411 23.25 -14.84 -15.83
CA GLU A 411 23.44 -16.30 -15.66
C GLU A 411 22.28 -16.94 -14.88
N VAL A 412 21.79 -16.28 -13.84
CA VAL A 412 20.69 -16.75 -13.00
C VAL A 412 19.35 -16.88 -13.75
N LEU A 413 19.18 -16.19 -14.86
CA LEU A 413 17.97 -16.26 -15.71
C LEU A 413 18.05 -17.30 -16.81
N ARG A 414 19.23 -17.81 -17.16
CA ARG A 414 19.42 -18.77 -18.25
C ARG A 414 18.58 -20.05 -18.09
N PRO A 415 18.46 -20.65 -16.90
CA PRO A 415 17.57 -21.80 -16.71
C PRO A 415 16.11 -21.50 -17.06
N TYR A 416 15.60 -20.33 -16.69
CA TYR A 416 14.24 -19.88 -16.99
C TYR A 416 14.07 -19.50 -18.48
N MET A 417 15.17 -19.12 -19.13
CA MET A 417 15.23 -18.84 -20.59
C MET A 417 15.48 -20.08 -21.42
N GLY A 418 15.51 -21.29 -20.81
CA GLY A 418 15.77 -22.56 -21.50
C GLY A 418 17.20 -22.70 -21.99
N GLY A 419 18.15 -22.14 -21.27
CA GLY A 419 19.56 -22.18 -21.59
C GLY A 419 20.01 -21.11 -22.58
N LEU A 420 19.14 -20.17 -23.00
CA LEU A 420 19.51 -19.09 -23.89
C LEU A 420 20.52 -18.16 -23.18
N GLU A 421 21.65 -17.89 -23.80
CA GLU A 421 22.70 -17.04 -23.25
C GLU A 421 22.63 -15.60 -23.74
N LYS A 422 22.03 -15.39 -24.91
CA LYS A 422 21.88 -14.07 -25.55
C LYS A 422 20.52 -13.94 -26.22
N ILE A 423 20.02 -12.72 -26.27
CA ILE A 423 18.94 -12.32 -27.19
C ILE A 423 19.59 -11.70 -28.41
N GLU A 424 19.28 -12.22 -29.58
CA GLU A 424 19.86 -11.82 -30.84
C GLU A 424 18.81 -11.08 -31.70
N PRO A 425 19.23 -10.14 -32.59
CA PRO A 425 18.34 -9.56 -33.58
C PRO A 425 17.66 -10.64 -34.44
N VAL A 426 16.39 -10.42 -34.75
CA VAL A 426 15.66 -11.31 -35.67
C VAL A 426 16.24 -11.11 -37.09
N ALA A 427 16.67 -12.23 -37.73
CA ALA A 427 17.27 -12.22 -39.06
C ALA A 427 16.28 -11.83 -40.17
#